data_a07326ede618d1bd44b7015f3658081e
#
_entry.id   a07326ede618d1bd44b7015f3658081e
#
_cell.length_a   1.000
_cell.length_b   1.000
_cell.length_c   1.000
_cell.angle_alpha   90.00
_cell.angle_beta   90.00
_cell.angle_gamma   90.00
#
_symmetry.space_group_name_H-M   'P 1'
#
loop_
_entity.id
_entity.type
_entity.pdbx_description
1 polymer ?
#
loop_
_entity_poly.entity_id
_entity_poly.type
_entity_poly.pdbx_seq_one_letter_code
_entity_poly.pdbx_strand_id
1 'polypeptide(L)'
;ISANYLNFNDLVNADVFSKRLAKWQDKLQPFGTKIRTAMAADVNGFSMGYRDAMMENGVEFFFTNVHCHHGMYPLYQNQNAFFWENASGQRLLVWNGEHYNLGNVLGLQPNHAVNWMMRNRLGEDADAGTSFSDQLHTNLDKYLTECETEGYPYDFIVTAVSGVFSDNAPPSAEIMETIRAYNEKYGQEVRVEMVSLQELYAAIAPKLTDAPVYRGDWTDWWANGVGSTPYAVKHYKDADHRWQLANRLDPDAETHYPALAEAVQDNLMLYAEHTWGHSSTITNPYDTMVLNLDMRKNSYASKAHEAASLMLCSIAEKKGDMLRYYNTTGTVRAVGVSHTSQPQLIEFYIETLALEDVE
;
A
#
# COMPACT_ATOMS: atom_id res chain seq x y z
N ILE A 1 -0.67 10.11 -11.75
CA ILE A 1 -1.43 8.88 -11.41
C ILE A 1 -0.43 7.89 -10.82
N SER A 2 -0.82 7.24 -9.70
CA SER A 2 -0.01 6.21 -9.06
C SER A 2 -0.24 4.85 -9.70
N ALA A 3 0.81 4.02 -9.81
CA ALA A 3 0.70 2.65 -10.29
C ALA A 3 -0.16 1.79 -9.34
N ASN A 4 0.04 1.95 -8.04
CA ASN A 4 -0.81 1.33 -7.03
C ASN A 4 -2.01 2.25 -6.75
N TYR A 5 -3.20 1.81 -7.09
CA TYR A 5 -4.43 2.60 -6.94
C TYR A 5 -5.03 2.53 -5.52
N LEU A 6 -4.46 1.76 -4.61
CA LEU A 6 -4.82 1.66 -3.18
C LEU A 6 -3.57 1.74 -2.31
N ASN A 7 -3.73 2.25 -1.10
CA ASN A 7 -2.78 2.05 -0.02
C ASN A 7 -3.10 0.72 0.67
N PHE A 8 -2.17 -0.20 0.71
CA PHE A 8 -2.37 -1.49 1.37
C PHE A 8 -1.08 -1.93 2.05
N ASN A 9 -1.27 -2.79 3.02
CA ASN A 9 -0.22 -3.37 3.82
C ASN A 9 0.25 -4.71 3.25
N ASP A 10 1.22 -5.33 3.91
CA ASP A 10 1.87 -6.57 3.51
C ASP A 10 1.00 -7.83 3.59
N LEU A 11 -0.31 -7.71 3.75
CA LEU A 11 -1.18 -8.88 3.78
C LEU A 11 -1.37 -9.51 2.41
N VAL A 12 -1.39 -8.69 1.36
CA VAL A 12 -1.64 -9.14 0.00
C VAL A 12 -0.49 -9.98 -0.54
N ASN A 13 -0.82 -11.06 -1.23
CA ASN A 13 0.16 -11.88 -1.94
C ASN A 13 0.78 -11.10 -3.12
N ALA A 14 2.10 -11.19 -3.27
CA ALA A 14 2.84 -10.47 -4.31
C ALA A 14 2.33 -10.78 -5.74
N ASP A 15 1.94 -12.04 -6.02
CA ASP A 15 1.37 -12.42 -7.31
C ASP A 15 0.03 -11.72 -7.60
N VAL A 16 -0.88 -11.69 -6.61
CA VAL A 16 -2.16 -10.96 -6.72
C VAL A 16 -1.90 -9.48 -6.93
N PHE A 17 -0.97 -8.90 -6.17
CA PHE A 17 -0.61 -7.50 -6.32
C PHE A 17 -0.02 -7.19 -7.70
N SER A 18 0.95 -7.97 -8.16
CA SER A 18 1.56 -7.82 -9.48
C SER A 18 0.53 -7.87 -10.61
N LYS A 19 -0.36 -8.86 -10.58
CA LYS A 19 -1.47 -9.00 -11.55
C LYS A 19 -2.42 -7.80 -11.54
N ARG A 20 -2.72 -7.26 -10.35
CA ARG A 20 -3.59 -6.07 -10.24
C ARG A 20 -2.90 -4.80 -10.73
N LEU A 21 -1.60 -4.65 -10.51
CA LEU A 21 -0.80 -3.57 -11.10
C LEU A 21 -0.81 -3.65 -12.63
N ALA A 22 -0.55 -4.82 -13.20
CA ALA A 22 -0.59 -5.05 -14.65
C ALA A 22 -1.97 -4.65 -15.22
N LYS A 23 -3.05 -5.15 -14.64
CA LYS A 23 -4.42 -4.84 -15.07
C LYS A 23 -4.74 -3.34 -14.97
N TRP A 24 -4.23 -2.66 -13.96
CA TRP A 24 -4.38 -1.22 -13.82
C TRP A 24 -3.61 -0.46 -14.90
N GLN A 25 -2.39 -0.86 -15.19
CA GLN A 25 -1.58 -0.32 -16.29
C GLN A 25 -2.29 -0.48 -17.65
N ASP A 26 -2.85 -1.66 -17.91
CA ASP A 26 -3.58 -1.96 -19.14
C ASP A 26 -4.81 -1.06 -19.31
N LYS A 27 -5.55 -0.80 -18.22
CA LYS A 27 -6.71 0.13 -18.25
C LYS A 27 -6.31 1.57 -18.60
N LEU A 28 -5.08 1.96 -18.34
CA LEU A 28 -4.57 3.32 -18.59
C LEU A 28 -3.85 3.45 -19.94
N GLN A 29 -3.49 2.33 -20.56
CA GLN A 29 -2.81 2.30 -21.86
C GLN A 29 -3.56 3.09 -22.96
N PRO A 30 -4.90 3.01 -23.08
CA PRO A 30 -5.62 3.78 -24.09
C PRO A 30 -5.46 5.30 -23.98
N PHE A 31 -5.07 5.78 -22.82
CA PHE A 31 -4.77 7.20 -22.57
C PHE A 31 -3.33 7.60 -22.89
N GLY A 32 -2.55 6.68 -23.45
CA GLY A 32 -1.15 6.92 -23.86
C GLY A 32 -0.18 7.07 -22.69
N THR A 33 -0.58 6.69 -21.47
CA THR A 33 0.22 6.89 -20.27
C THR A 33 0.82 5.57 -19.78
N LYS A 34 2.16 5.49 -19.80
CA LYS A 34 2.88 4.46 -19.06
C LYS A 34 3.18 5.00 -17.66
N ILE A 35 2.66 4.34 -16.64
CA ILE A 35 2.88 4.74 -15.26
C ILE A 35 4.20 4.13 -14.79
N ARG A 36 5.15 5.00 -14.44
CA ARG A 36 6.48 4.63 -13.93
C ARG A 36 6.65 4.97 -12.44
N THR A 37 5.63 5.51 -11.83
CA THR A 37 5.69 6.02 -10.46
C THR A 37 4.57 5.43 -9.62
N ALA A 38 4.87 5.14 -8.37
CA ALA A 38 3.90 4.70 -7.37
C ALA A 38 3.98 5.58 -6.12
N MET A 39 2.88 5.69 -5.41
CA MET A 39 2.79 6.42 -4.15
C MET A 39 1.97 5.61 -3.15
N ALA A 40 2.46 5.52 -1.92
CA ALA A 40 1.68 5.07 -0.78
C ALA A 40 1.95 5.99 0.41
N ALA A 41 0.91 6.30 1.15
CA ALA A 41 1.00 7.11 2.36
C ALA A 41 0.23 6.41 3.48
N ASP A 42 0.53 6.77 4.73
CA ASP A 42 -0.11 6.21 5.91
C ASP A 42 0.09 4.69 6.10
N VAL A 43 1.09 4.13 5.45
CA VAL A 43 1.53 2.74 5.62
C VAL A 43 2.92 2.76 6.25
N ASN A 44 3.19 1.87 7.16
CA ASN A 44 4.36 1.94 8.04
C ASN A 44 5.51 1.04 7.60
N GLY A 45 5.45 0.52 6.41
CA GLY A 45 6.46 -0.32 5.80
C GLY A 45 5.94 -1.13 4.64
N PHE A 46 6.85 -1.75 3.92
CA PHE A 46 6.56 -2.49 2.71
C PHE A 46 7.49 -3.69 2.59
N SER A 47 6.97 -4.84 2.16
CA SER A 47 7.80 -6.03 1.96
C SER A 47 8.68 -5.94 0.71
N MET A 48 9.69 -6.79 0.66
CA MET A 48 10.48 -6.99 -0.55
C MET A 48 9.63 -7.47 -1.73
N GLY A 49 8.58 -8.27 -1.46
CA GLY A 49 7.62 -8.69 -2.49
C GLY A 49 6.83 -7.53 -3.09
N TYR A 50 6.48 -6.53 -2.29
CA TYR A 50 5.85 -5.29 -2.76
C TYR A 50 6.76 -4.52 -3.73
N ARG A 51 8.04 -4.34 -3.38
CA ARG A 51 9.06 -3.74 -4.24
C ARG A 51 9.19 -4.50 -5.56
N ASP A 52 9.35 -5.83 -5.49
CA ASP A 52 9.59 -6.65 -6.67
C ASP A 52 8.39 -6.61 -7.62
N ALA A 53 7.16 -6.73 -7.11
CA ALA A 53 5.94 -6.59 -7.91
C ALA A 53 5.83 -5.21 -8.59
N MET A 54 6.22 -4.13 -7.92
CA MET A 54 6.26 -2.80 -8.55
C MET A 54 7.26 -2.76 -9.69
N MET A 55 8.49 -3.24 -9.50
CA MET A 55 9.54 -3.24 -10.53
C MET A 55 9.18 -4.13 -11.72
N GLU A 56 8.59 -5.30 -11.50
CA GLU A 56 8.08 -6.19 -12.54
C GLU A 56 7.03 -5.50 -13.43
N ASN A 57 6.26 -4.58 -12.87
CA ASN A 57 5.26 -3.79 -13.58
C ASN A 57 5.77 -2.43 -14.08
N GLY A 58 7.10 -2.24 -14.11
CA GLY A 58 7.75 -1.08 -14.72
C GLY A 58 7.70 0.19 -13.87
N VAL A 59 7.47 0.09 -12.57
CA VAL A 59 7.63 1.20 -11.64
C VAL A 59 9.10 1.44 -11.39
N GLU A 60 9.53 2.68 -11.51
CA GLU A 60 10.92 3.12 -11.38
C GLU A 60 11.13 4.05 -10.17
N PHE A 61 10.04 4.66 -9.70
CA PHE A 61 10.05 5.57 -8.55
C PHE A 61 8.88 5.29 -7.61
N PHE A 62 9.19 5.17 -6.34
CA PHE A 62 8.22 5.00 -5.28
C PHE A 62 8.30 6.16 -4.28
N PHE A 63 7.24 6.91 -4.17
CA PHE A 63 7.07 7.97 -3.18
C PHE A 63 6.24 7.45 -2.01
N THR A 64 6.72 7.64 -0.80
CA THR A 64 5.98 7.27 0.39
C THR A 64 6.17 8.27 1.54
N ASN A 65 5.18 8.32 2.40
CA ASN A 65 5.23 9.03 3.67
C ASN A 65 4.91 8.01 4.76
N VAL A 66 5.93 7.42 5.33
CA VAL A 66 5.76 6.49 6.45
C VAL A 66 5.22 7.25 7.65
N HIS A 67 4.23 6.67 8.28
CA HIS A 67 3.58 7.27 9.43
C HIS A 67 4.55 7.36 10.61
N CYS A 68 4.87 8.56 11.03
CA CYS A 68 5.92 8.83 12.02
C CYS A 68 5.65 8.28 13.44
N HIS A 69 4.43 7.81 13.71
CA HIS A 69 4.04 7.26 15.01
C HIS A 69 4.36 5.77 15.17
N HIS A 70 4.43 5.03 14.08
CA HIS A 70 4.26 3.59 14.13
C HIS A 70 5.41 2.80 13.54
N GLY A 71 6.49 3.42 13.08
CA GLY A 71 7.49 2.66 12.41
C GLY A 71 8.89 3.23 12.45
N MET A 72 9.80 2.40 12.00
CA MET A 72 11.18 2.79 11.77
C MET A 72 11.38 3.05 10.29
N TYR A 73 12.19 4.05 9.99
CA TYR A 73 12.52 4.38 8.62
C TYR A 73 13.70 3.53 8.13
N PRO A 74 13.70 3.09 6.87
CA PRO A 74 14.93 2.59 6.25
C PRO A 74 16.04 3.63 6.43
N LEU A 75 17.23 3.16 6.76
CA LEU A 75 18.38 4.02 7.03
C LEU A 75 18.16 5.01 8.20
N TYR A 76 17.14 4.79 9.04
CA TYR A 76 16.77 5.63 10.19
C TYR A 76 16.48 7.10 9.86
N GLN A 77 16.06 7.38 8.62
CA GLN A 77 15.81 8.74 8.14
C GLN A 77 14.48 8.82 7.36
N ASN A 78 13.75 9.91 7.57
CA ASN A 78 12.70 10.41 6.70
C ASN A 78 13.23 11.57 5.84
N GLN A 79 12.43 12.10 4.94
CA GLN A 79 12.85 13.08 3.92
C GLN A 79 14.15 12.65 3.23
N ASN A 80 14.21 11.41 2.84
CA ASN A 80 15.42 10.78 2.33
C ASN A 80 15.14 9.92 1.10
N ALA A 81 16.09 9.92 0.18
CA ALA A 81 16.10 9.02 -0.96
C ALA A 81 17.01 7.82 -0.72
N PHE A 82 16.61 6.68 -1.28
CA PHE A 82 17.47 5.51 -1.35
C PHE A 82 17.10 4.63 -2.55
N PHE A 83 18.06 3.83 -3.01
CA PHE A 83 17.81 2.75 -3.95
C PHE A 83 17.49 1.47 -3.18
N TRP A 84 16.26 0.99 -3.33
CA TRP A 84 15.86 -0.28 -2.74
C TRP A 84 16.20 -1.43 -3.69
N GLU A 85 17.32 -2.10 -3.41
CA GLU A 85 17.90 -3.11 -4.28
C GLU A 85 17.37 -4.51 -3.94
N ASN A 86 17.03 -5.29 -4.98
CA ASN A 86 16.62 -6.67 -4.83
C ASN A 86 17.81 -7.66 -4.93
N ALA A 87 17.52 -8.96 -4.74
CA ALA A 87 18.56 -9.99 -4.79
C ALA A 87 19.24 -10.13 -6.16
N SER A 88 18.60 -9.69 -7.24
CA SER A 88 19.18 -9.67 -8.60
C SER A 88 19.98 -8.40 -8.92
N GLY A 89 20.07 -7.45 -7.99
CA GLY A 89 20.75 -6.18 -8.16
C GLY A 89 19.93 -5.10 -8.88
N GLN A 90 18.65 -5.35 -9.15
CA GLN A 90 17.74 -4.33 -9.68
C GLN A 90 17.35 -3.36 -8.57
N ARG A 91 17.12 -2.10 -8.92
CA ARG A 91 16.91 -1.01 -7.96
C ARG A 91 15.64 -0.23 -8.26
N LEU A 92 14.86 0.00 -7.22
CA LEU A 92 13.76 0.95 -7.20
C LEU A 92 14.21 2.22 -6.48
N LEU A 93 14.11 3.37 -7.13
CA LEU A 93 14.34 4.65 -6.46
C LEU A 93 13.17 4.94 -5.53
N VAL A 94 13.45 5.17 -4.26
CA VAL A 94 12.45 5.49 -3.24
C VAL A 94 12.73 6.88 -2.68
N TRP A 95 11.67 7.66 -2.50
CA TRP A 95 11.66 8.83 -1.64
C TRP A 95 10.76 8.53 -0.45
N ASN A 96 11.33 8.52 0.75
CA ASN A 96 10.58 8.45 1.99
C ASN A 96 10.45 9.86 2.57
N GLY A 97 9.29 10.46 2.40
CA GLY A 97 8.98 11.79 2.91
C GLY A 97 8.63 11.80 4.40
N GLU A 98 8.34 12.98 4.90
CA GLU A 98 7.70 13.16 6.19
C GLU A 98 6.20 12.83 6.14
N HIS A 99 5.47 13.19 7.15
CA HIS A 99 4.03 12.95 7.23
C HIS A 99 3.29 13.51 5.99
N TYR A 100 2.29 12.77 5.49
CA TYR A 100 1.54 13.12 4.26
C TYR A 100 0.80 14.46 4.32
N ASN A 101 0.67 15.08 5.48
CA ASN A 101 0.09 16.42 5.61
C ASN A 101 1.11 17.50 5.97
N LEU A 102 2.40 17.27 5.76
CA LEU A 102 3.41 18.30 6.00
C LEU A 102 3.08 19.60 5.27
N GLY A 103 2.63 19.54 4.03
CA GLY A 103 2.24 20.73 3.27
C GLY A 103 1.06 21.50 3.88
N ASN A 104 0.11 20.80 4.52
CA ASN A 104 -0.95 21.44 5.28
C ASN A 104 -0.37 22.20 6.49
N VAL A 105 0.55 21.55 7.21
CA VAL A 105 1.20 22.14 8.39
C VAL A 105 2.05 23.34 8.03
N LEU A 106 2.72 23.31 6.89
CA LEU A 106 3.46 24.46 6.35
C LEU A 106 2.55 25.65 5.97
N GLY A 107 1.25 25.39 5.75
CA GLY A 107 0.28 26.42 5.39
C GLY A 107 -0.07 26.47 3.91
N LEU A 108 0.24 25.42 3.13
CA LEU A 108 -0.19 25.32 1.73
C LEU A 108 -1.72 25.25 1.58
N GLN A 109 -2.39 24.68 2.56
CA GLN A 109 -3.86 24.65 2.62
C GLN A 109 -4.35 25.70 3.63
N PRO A 110 -5.01 26.77 3.18
CA PRO A 110 -5.58 27.78 4.08
C PRO A 110 -6.67 27.22 5.00
N ASN A 111 -6.80 27.79 6.17
CA ASN A 111 -7.90 27.51 7.12
C ASN A 111 -8.11 26.02 7.49
N HIS A 112 -7.08 25.23 7.51
CA HIS A 112 -7.19 23.84 7.89
C HIS A 112 -6.79 23.57 9.34
N ALA A 113 -7.21 22.40 9.85
CA ALA A 113 -6.74 21.90 11.13
C ALA A 113 -5.27 21.46 11.00
N VAL A 114 -4.39 22.05 11.75
CA VAL A 114 -2.98 21.65 11.81
C VAL A 114 -2.85 20.28 12.48
N ASN A 115 -2.02 19.42 11.94
CA ASN A 115 -1.71 18.16 12.59
C ASN A 115 -1.09 18.42 13.96
N TRP A 116 -1.69 17.87 15.00
CA TRP A 116 -1.28 18.08 16.38
C TRP A 116 0.18 17.69 16.68
N MET A 117 0.74 16.75 15.92
CA MET A 117 2.12 16.30 16.09
C MET A 117 3.15 17.27 15.57
N MET A 118 2.80 17.95 14.47
CA MET A 118 3.69 18.94 13.84
C MET A 118 3.51 20.33 14.41
N ARG A 119 2.39 20.58 15.07
CA ARG A 119 2.04 21.90 15.64
C ARG A 119 3.13 22.43 16.57
N ASN A 120 3.61 21.60 17.47
CA ASN A 120 4.66 21.99 18.41
C ASN A 120 6.01 22.26 17.74
N ARG A 121 6.24 21.65 16.57
CA ARG A 121 7.50 21.80 15.84
C ARG A 121 7.55 23.12 15.07
N LEU A 122 6.47 23.49 14.37
CA LEU A 122 6.44 24.67 13.52
C LEU A 122 5.88 25.93 14.20
N GLY A 123 5.39 25.83 15.44
CA GLY A 123 4.82 26.90 16.20
C GLY A 123 3.29 27.01 16.08
N GLU A 124 2.73 27.98 16.78
CA GLU A 124 1.29 28.24 16.80
C GLU A 124 0.83 28.96 15.54
N ASP A 125 -0.51 29.01 15.35
CA ASP A 125 -1.14 29.68 14.23
C ASP A 125 -0.66 31.13 14.11
N ALA A 126 -0.61 31.64 12.89
CA ALA A 126 -0.26 33.01 12.63
C ALA A 126 -1.26 33.95 13.30
N ASP A 127 -0.79 35.13 13.67
CA ASP A 127 -1.62 36.21 14.21
C ASP A 127 -2.78 36.54 13.27
N ALA A 128 -3.93 36.89 13.83
CA ALA A 128 -5.09 37.32 13.09
C ALA A 128 -4.71 38.55 12.20
N GLY A 129 -4.82 38.36 10.90
CA GLY A 129 -4.43 39.39 9.93
C GLY A 129 -3.18 39.07 9.10
N THR A 130 -2.42 38.03 9.44
CA THR A 130 -1.33 37.54 8.59
C THR A 130 -1.90 36.84 7.35
N SER A 131 -1.38 37.18 6.17
CA SER A 131 -1.80 36.52 4.92
C SER A 131 -1.32 35.07 4.89
N PHE A 132 -2.05 34.17 4.18
CA PHE A 132 -1.65 32.78 4.03
C PHE A 132 -0.27 32.62 3.39
N SER A 133 0.10 33.50 2.46
CA SER A 133 1.43 33.50 1.86
C SER A 133 2.53 33.87 2.86
N ASP A 134 2.25 34.78 3.78
CA ASP A 134 3.20 35.17 4.83
C ASP A 134 3.33 34.09 5.90
N GLN A 135 2.23 33.42 6.24
CA GLN A 135 2.25 32.27 7.14
C GLN A 135 3.05 31.10 6.53
N LEU A 136 2.80 30.79 5.27
CA LEU A 136 3.57 29.77 4.54
C LEU A 136 5.05 30.11 4.52
N HIS A 137 5.41 31.37 4.24
CA HIS A 137 6.80 31.81 4.24
C HIS A 137 7.46 31.60 5.61
N THR A 138 6.81 32.06 6.68
CA THR A 138 7.32 31.91 8.04
C THR A 138 7.51 30.44 8.44
N ASN A 139 6.56 29.57 8.12
CA ASN A 139 6.64 28.15 8.46
C ASN A 139 7.69 27.43 7.62
N LEU A 140 7.78 27.78 6.33
CA LEU A 140 8.76 27.21 5.43
C LEU A 140 10.20 27.60 5.84
N ASP A 141 10.42 28.88 6.21
CA ASP A 141 11.72 29.34 6.69
C ASP A 141 12.17 28.60 7.96
N LYS A 142 11.26 28.40 8.91
CA LYS A 142 11.53 27.57 10.10
C LYS A 142 11.90 26.15 9.74
N TYR A 143 11.11 25.51 8.87
CA TYR A 143 11.33 24.13 8.46
C TYR A 143 12.66 23.95 7.71
N LEU A 144 13.00 24.87 6.81
CA LEU A 144 14.27 24.87 6.08
C LEU A 144 15.45 25.07 7.02
N THR A 145 15.34 25.99 8.01
CA THR A 145 16.34 26.20 9.05
C THR A 145 16.58 24.91 9.87
N GLU A 146 15.53 24.17 10.21
CA GLU A 146 15.66 22.88 10.86
C GLU A 146 16.39 21.86 9.97
N CYS A 147 15.98 21.76 8.71
CA CYS A 147 16.63 20.88 7.73
C CYS A 147 18.13 21.17 7.60
N GLU A 148 18.50 22.46 7.50
CA GLU A 148 19.91 22.87 7.43
C GLU A 148 20.68 22.51 8.73
N THR A 149 20.07 22.71 9.88
CA THR A 149 20.66 22.38 11.18
C THR A 149 20.90 20.88 11.35
N GLU A 150 19.98 20.05 10.80
CA GLU A 150 20.07 18.59 10.79
C GLU A 150 20.99 18.04 9.69
N GLY A 151 21.53 18.91 8.83
CA GLY A 151 22.42 18.51 7.75
C GLY A 151 21.71 17.89 6.55
N TYR A 152 20.49 18.31 6.26
CA TYR A 152 19.71 17.87 5.11
C TYR A 152 20.49 18.10 3.80
N PRO A 153 20.70 17.06 2.96
CA PRO A 153 21.70 17.13 1.90
C PRO A 153 21.19 17.70 0.57
N TYR A 154 19.90 18.01 0.46
CA TYR A 154 19.29 18.38 -0.82
C TYR A 154 18.95 19.87 -0.88
N ASP A 155 18.97 20.43 -2.09
CA ASP A 155 18.58 21.81 -2.40
C ASP A 155 17.06 21.94 -2.68
N PHE A 156 16.27 20.97 -2.29
CA PHE A 156 14.81 20.91 -2.44
C PHE A 156 14.20 20.15 -1.26
N ILE A 157 12.94 20.40 -0.98
CA ILE A 157 12.12 19.55 -0.10
C ILE A 157 10.94 19.00 -0.88
N VAL A 158 10.47 17.82 -0.47
CA VAL A 158 9.28 17.20 -1.02
C VAL A 158 8.23 17.11 0.08
N THR A 159 7.02 17.55 -0.23
CA THR A 159 5.90 17.48 0.70
C THR A 159 4.63 17.02 -0.01
N ALA A 160 3.73 16.43 0.73
CA ALA A 160 2.38 16.13 0.27
C ALA A 160 1.37 17.05 0.97
N VAL A 161 0.22 17.23 0.35
CA VAL A 161 -0.94 17.92 0.91
C VAL A 161 -2.11 16.95 0.90
N SER A 162 -2.74 16.75 2.04
CA SER A 162 -3.81 15.76 2.23
C SER A 162 -5.23 16.32 2.05
N GLY A 163 -5.39 17.43 1.35
CA GLY A 163 -6.68 18.06 1.06
C GLY A 163 -7.11 19.12 2.07
N VAL A 164 -8.41 19.40 2.14
CA VAL A 164 -8.96 20.59 2.84
C VAL A 164 -8.68 20.59 4.35
N PHE A 165 -8.64 19.43 4.98
CA PHE A 165 -8.39 19.36 6.43
C PHE A 165 -7.05 18.73 6.75
N SER A 166 -6.98 17.44 6.69
CA SER A 166 -5.76 16.68 6.90
C SER A 166 -5.92 15.32 6.23
N ASP A 167 -6.43 14.33 6.93
CA ASP A 167 -6.64 12.99 6.46
C ASP A 167 -7.99 12.82 5.76
N ASN A 168 -8.06 12.02 4.69
CA ASN A 168 -9.29 11.65 3.97
C ASN A 168 -10.18 12.85 3.53
N ALA A 169 -9.57 14.00 3.27
CA ALA A 169 -10.27 15.19 2.88
C ALA A 169 -10.33 15.38 1.36
N PRO A 170 -11.36 16.05 0.83
CA PRO A 170 -11.41 16.38 -0.59
C PRO A 170 -10.27 17.32 -1.00
N PRO A 171 -9.83 17.28 -2.25
CA PRO A 171 -8.83 18.22 -2.76
C PRO A 171 -9.35 19.67 -2.73
N SER A 172 -8.44 20.63 -2.58
CA SER A 172 -8.75 22.06 -2.54
C SER A 172 -8.03 22.81 -3.64
N ALA A 173 -8.77 23.61 -4.40
CA ALA A 173 -8.20 24.53 -5.39
C ALA A 173 -7.48 25.73 -4.73
N GLU A 174 -7.79 26.07 -3.49
CA GLU A 174 -7.18 27.17 -2.74
C GLU A 174 -5.66 27.00 -2.55
N ILE A 175 -5.18 25.75 -2.55
CA ILE A 175 -3.75 25.44 -2.53
C ILE A 175 -3.02 26.11 -3.68
N MET A 176 -3.60 26.09 -4.89
CA MET A 176 -2.99 26.72 -6.07
C MET A 176 -2.97 28.24 -5.98
N GLU A 177 -3.95 28.84 -5.32
CA GLU A 177 -4.02 30.28 -5.08
C GLU A 177 -2.96 30.69 -4.05
N THR A 178 -2.82 29.92 -2.97
CA THR A 178 -1.77 30.12 -1.97
C THR A 178 -0.37 30.02 -2.57
N ILE A 179 -0.10 29.00 -3.38
CA ILE A 179 1.19 28.82 -4.07
C ILE A 179 1.48 30.00 -4.99
N ARG A 180 0.48 30.46 -5.73
CA ARG A 180 0.63 31.59 -6.66
C ARG A 180 0.96 32.87 -5.92
N ALA A 181 0.19 33.20 -4.87
CA ALA A 181 0.43 34.40 -4.04
C ALA A 181 1.78 34.35 -3.32
N TYR A 182 2.17 33.17 -2.83
CA TYR A 182 3.49 32.93 -2.24
C TYR A 182 4.62 33.22 -3.25
N ASN A 183 4.55 32.58 -4.42
CA ASN A 183 5.61 32.70 -5.43
C ASN A 183 5.74 34.15 -5.99
N GLU A 184 4.65 34.90 -6.07
CA GLU A 184 4.69 36.32 -6.46
C GLU A 184 5.53 37.15 -5.46
N LYS A 185 5.45 36.85 -4.18
CA LYS A 185 6.11 37.59 -3.11
C LYS A 185 7.49 37.04 -2.73
N TYR A 186 7.62 35.72 -2.62
CA TYR A 186 8.77 35.04 -2.04
C TYR A 186 9.46 34.04 -2.98
N GLY A 187 8.92 33.83 -4.18
CA GLY A 187 9.40 32.82 -5.11
C GLY A 187 10.80 33.03 -5.67
N GLN A 188 11.45 34.17 -5.38
CA GLN A 188 12.87 34.38 -5.70
C GLN A 188 13.81 33.74 -4.66
N GLU A 189 13.33 33.53 -3.43
CA GLU A 189 14.06 32.92 -2.35
C GLU A 189 13.85 31.40 -2.39
N VAL A 190 12.60 30.98 -2.28
CA VAL A 190 12.19 29.57 -2.39
C VAL A 190 10.96 29.48 -3.27
N ARG A 191 11.04 28.70 -4.33
CA ARG A 191 9.93 28.50 -5.25
C ARG A 191 9.13 27.26 -4.85
N VAL A 192 7.82 27.41 -4.73
CA VAL A 192 6.89 26.30 -4.43
C VAL A 192 6.18 25.88 -5.72
N GLU A 193 6.21 24.59 -6.02
CA GLU A 193 5.57 24.04 -7.22
C GLU A 193 4.68 22.84 -6.85
N MET A 194 3.46 22.82 -7.41
CA MET A 194 2.60 21.65 -7.39
C MET A 194 2.94 20.76 -8.58
N VAL A 195 3.33 19.54 -8.32
CA VAL A 195 3.77 18.59 -9.34
C VAL A 195 3.03 17.26 -9.23
N SER A 196 2.89 16.58 -10.35
CA SER A 196 2.49 15.16 -10.36
C SER A 196 3.67 14.27 -9.94
N LEU A 197 3.39 13.03 -9.56
CA LEU A 197 4.47 12.07 -9.22
C LEU A 197 5.49 11.90 -10.34
N GLN A 198 5.06 11.96 -11.59
CA GLN A 198 5.95 11.81 -12.74
C GLN A 198 6.86 13.02 -12.93
N GLU A 199 6.32 14.23 -12.73
CA GLU A 199 7.10 15.47 -12.75
C GLU A 199 8.06 15.53 -11.56
N LEU A 200 7.61 15.12 -10.37
CA LEU A 200 8.48 14.97 -9.21
C LEU A 200 9.66 14.04 -9.51
N TYR A 201 9.37 12.83 -10.01
CA TYR A 201 10.41 11.88 -10.39
C TYR A 201 11.40 12.47 -11.40
N ALA A 202 10.89 13.11 -12.44
CA ALA A 202 11.75 13.74 -13.46
C ALA A 202 12.64 14.86 -12.88
N ALA A 203 12.10 15.62 -11.90
CA ALA A 203 12.83 16.74 -11.29
C ALA A 203 13.92 16.28 -10.31
N ILE A 204 13.65 15.25 -9.49
CA ILE A 204 14.58 14.87 -8.40
C ILE A 204 15.51 13.70 -8.76
N ALA A 205 15.10 12.77 -9.62
CA ALA A 205 15.94 11.60 -9.95
C ALA A 205 17.35 11.95 -10.43
N PRO A 206 17.58 12.99 -11.27
CA PRO A 206 18.94 13.38 -11.67
C PRO A 206 19.81 13.87 -10.50
N LYS A 207 19.21 14.33 -9.41
CA LYS A 207 19.90 14.82 -8.20
C LYS A 207 20.19 13.72 -7.18
N LEU A 208 19.67 12.50 -7.41
CA LEU A 208 19.67 11.39 -6.46
C LEU A 208 20.55 10.21 -6.90
N THR A 209 21.46 10.44 -7.86
CA THR A 209 22.32 9.38 -8.43
C THR A 209 23.19 8.69 -7.39
N ASP A 210 23.57 9.40 -6.33
CA ASP A 210 24.44 8.94 -5.25
C ASP A 210 23.65 8.55 -3.99
N ALA A 211 22.33 8.38 -4.11
CA ALA A 211 21.48 7.95 -2.99
C ALA A 211 21.97 6.58 -2.45
N PRO A 212 21.90 6.35 -1.13
CA PRO A 212 22.36 5.11 -0.53
C PRO A 212 21.55 3.90 -1.02
N VAL A 213 22.15 2.73 -0.97
CA VAL A 213 21.51 1.47 -1.34
C VAL A 213 21.02 0.75 -0.10
N TYR A 214 19.73 0.45 -0.05
CA TYR A 214 19.09 -0.34 0.98
C TYR A 214 18.70 -1.73 0.44
N ARG A 215 19.06 -2.80 1.17
CA ARG A 215 18.81 -4.20 0.78
C ARG A 215 17.92 -4.96 1.76
N GLY A 216 17.51 -4.29 2.83
CA GLY A 216 16.70 -4.88 3.88
C GLY A 216 15.22 -4.98 3.52
N ASP A 217 14.48 -5.65 4.38
CA ASP A 217 13.03 -5.57 4.46
C ASP A 217 12.62 -4.26 5.13
N TRP A 218 11.48 -3.72 4.71
CA TRP A 218 10.90 -2.53 5.33
C TRP A 218 9.60 -2.94 6.02
N THR A 219 9.76 -3.54 7.17
CA THR A 219 8.68 -4.18 7.91
C THR A 219 7.55 -3.22 8.22
N ASP A 220 6.32 -3.63 7.90
CA ASP A 220 5.12 -2.90 8.28
C ASP A 220 4.87 -3.00 9.80
N TRP A 221 5.06 -1.90 10.49
CA TRP A 221 4.83 -1.80 11.94
C TRP A 221 3.35 -1.66 12.31
N TRP A 222 2.49 -1.49 11.35
CA TRP A 222 1.04 -1.43 11.58
C TRP A 222 0.37 -2.81 11.60
N ALA A 223 1.16 -3.86 11.69
CA ALA A 223 0.70 -5.23 11.77
C ALA A 223 -0.23 -5.52 12.98
N ASN A 224 -0.28 -4.64 13.97
CA ASN A 224 -1.25 -4.72 15.06
C ASN A 224 -2.71 -4.68 14.59
N GLY A 225 -3.00 -4.03 13.47
CA GLY A 225 -4.32 -4.06 12.84
C GLY A 225 -4.77 -5.47 12.43
N VAL A 226 -3.84 -6.28 11.93
CA VAL A 226 -4.07 -7.71 11.60
C VAL A 226 -4.55 -8.46 12.85
N GLY A 227 -3.93 -8.21 13.98
CA GLY A 227 -4.30 -8.84 15.26
C GLY A 227 -5.67 -8.43 15.79
N SER A 228 -6.19 -7.26 15.42
CA SER A 228 -7.49 -6.75 15.86
C SER A 228 -8.69 -7.48 15.23
N THR A 229 -8.50 -8.11 14.07
CA THR A 229 -9.56 -8.80 13.32
C THR A 229 -9.17 -10.23 12.93
N PRO A 230 -8.79 -11.11 13.89
CA PRO A 230 -8.20 -12.41 13.58
C PRO A 230 -9.12 -13.34 12.79
N TYR A 231 -10.43 -13.25 13.00
CA TYR A 231 -11.41 -14.04 12.26
C TYR A 231 -11.44 -13.69 10.78
N ALA A 232 -11.49 -12.42 10.44
CA ALA A 232 -11.51 -11.96 9.06
C ALA A 232 -10.16 -12.22 8.37
N VAL A 233 -9.05 -12.05 9.10
CA VAL A 233 -7.71 -12.40 8.59
C VAL A 233 -7.61 -13.89 8.27
N LYS A 234 -8.20 -14.77 9.09
CA LYS A 234 -8.28 -16.19 8.80
C LYS A 234 -9.05 -16.44 7.48
N HIS A 235 -10.23 -15.85 7.32
CA HIS A 235 -11.00 -15.96 6.07
C HIS A 235 -10.22 -15.46 4.86
N TYR A 236 -9.52 -14.35 5.01
CA TYR A 236 -8.64 -13.80 3.99
C TYR A 236 -7.54 -14.80 3.59
N LYS A 237 -6.82 -15.36 4.55
CA LYS A 237 -5.77 -16.34 4.30
C LYS A 237 -6.32 -17.63 3.68
N ASP A 238 -7.47 -18.09 4.10
CA ASP A 238 -8.14 -19.25 3.49
C ASP A 238 -8.53 -18.95 2.03
N ALA A 239 -8.99 -17.73 1.74
CA ALA A 239 -9.29 -17.29 0.37
C ALA A 239 -8.05 -17.28 -0.51
N ASP A 240 -6.95 -16.69 -0.03
CA ASP A 240 -5.68 -16.66 -0.75
C ASP A 240 -5.14 -18.07 -1.03
N HIS A 241 -5.17 -18.96 -0.04
CA HIS A 241 -4.76 -20.35 -0.23
C HIS A 241 -5.62 -21.09 -1.27
N ARG A 242 -6.94 -20.88 -1.26
CA ARG A 242 -7.86 -21.48 -2.24
C ARG A 242 -7.60 -20.93 -3.64
N TRP A 243 -7.36 -19.64 -3.75
CA TRP A 243 -6.97 -18.98 -4.99
C TRP A 243 -5.68 -19.58 -5.55
N GLN A 244 -4.65 -19.70 -4.74
CA GLN A 244 -3.39 -20.30 -5.14
C GLN A 244 -3.55 -21.78 -5.56
N LEU A 245 -4.35 -22.54 -4.81
CA LEU A 245 -4.64 -23.92 -5.14
C LEU A 245 -5.39 -24.03 -6.46
N ALA A 246 -6.42 -23.21 -6.69
CA ALA A 246 -7.17 -23.18 -7.94
C ALA A 246 -6.25 -22.97 -9.15
N ASN A 247 -5.34 -21.97 -9.08
CA ASN A 247 -4.38 -21.68 -10.15
C ASN A 247 -3.32 -22.79 -10.34
N ARG A 248 -2.99 -23.56 -9.29
CA ARG A 248 -2.10 -24.71 -9.43
C ARG A 248 -2.81 -25.91 -10.08
N LEU A 249 -4.07 -26.12 -9.79
CA LEU A 249 -4.89 -27.18 -10.37
C LEU A 249 -5.30 -26.89 -11.81
N ASP A 250 -5.53 -25.64 -12.13
CA ASP A 250 -5.85 -25.15 -13.46
C ASP A 250 -5.04 -23.87 -13.73
N PRO A 251 -3.89 -23.98 -14.41
CA PRO A 251 -3.06 -22.81 -14.73
C PRO A 251 -3.79 -21.72 -15.54
N ASP A 252 -4.85 -22.08 -16.26
CA ASP A 252 -5.69 -21.19 -17.03
C ASP A 252 -6.97 -20.77 -16.29
N ALA A 253 -7.04 -21.00 -14.98
CA ALA A 253 -8.23 -20.74 -14.17
C ALA A 253 -8.77 -19.30 -14.30
N GLU A 254 -7.91 -18.31 -14.41
CA GLU A 254 -8.32 -16.92 -14.61
C GLU A 254 -9.04 -16.70 -15.96
N THR A 255 -8.63 -17.41 -16.98
CA THR A 255 -9.27 -17.39 -18.31
C THR A 255 -10.57 -18.21 -18.33
N HIS A 256 -10.58 -19.36 -17.64
CA HIS A 256 -11.77 -20.21 -17.58
C HIS A 256 -12.88 -19.65 -16.68
N TYR A 257 -12.51 -18.87 -15.62
CA TYR A 257 -13.44 -18.31 -14.63
C TYR A 257 -13.18 -16.82 -14.38
N PRO A 258 -13.20 -15.96 -15.40
CA PRO A 258 -12.73 -14.57 -15.29
C PRO A 258 -13.49 -13.75 -14.24
N ALA A 259 -14.79 -13.95 -14.09
CA ALA A 259 -15.60 -13.23 -13.12
C ALA A 259 -15.27 -13.62 -11.67
N LEU A 260 -15.02 -14.92 -11.42
CA LEU A 260 -14.58 -15.39 -10.08
C LEU A 260 -13.16 -14.95 -9.78
N ALA A 261 -12.28 -15.03 -10.76
CA ALA A 261 -10.90 -14.55 -10.62
C ALA A 261 -10.84 -13.06 -10.28
N GLU A 262 -11.62 -12.23 -11.00
CA GLU A 262 -11.71 -10.80 -10.69
C GLU A 262 -12.26 -10.56 -9.28
N ALA A 263 -13.32 -11.27 -8.90
CA ALA A 263 -13.91 -11.15 -7.56
C ALA A 263 -12.94 -11.54 -6.45
N VAL A 264 -12.14 -12.60 -6.63
CA VAL A 264 -11.11 -12.98 -5.65
C VAL A 264 -10.06 -11.88 -5.53
N GLN A 265 -9.44 -11.50 -6.64
CA GLN A 265 -8.33 -10.54 -6.63
C GLN A 265 -8.78 -9.18 -6.09
N ASP A 266 -9.91 -8.65 -6.53
CA ASP A 266 -10.44 -7.36 -6.06
C ASP A 266 -10.71 -7.37 -4.55
N ASN A 267 -11.33 -8.42 -4.05
CA ASN A 267 -11.68 -8.49 -2.63
C ASN A 267 -10.46 -8.79 -1.74
N LEU A 268 -9.46 -9.54 -2.22
CA LEU A 268 -8.18 -9.66 -1.53
C LEU A 268 -7.48 -8.29 -1.42
N MET A 269 -7.45 -7.51 -2.49
CA MET A 269 -6.87 -6.17 -2.48
C MET A 269 -7.63 -5.21 -1.56
N LEU A 270 -8.96 -5.17 -1.64
CA LEU A 270 -9.79 -4.29 -0.82
C LEU A 270 -9.72 -4.63 0.68
N TYR A 271 -9.60 -5.90 1.03
CA TYR A 271 -9.37 -6.27 2.41
C TYR A 271 -7.98 -5.90 2.90
N ALA A 272 -6.96 -6.02 2.05
CA ALA A 272 -5.57 -5.66 2.36
C ALA A 272 -5.32 -4.14 2.33
N GLU A 273 -6.30 -3.33 1.95
CA GLU A 273 -6.22 -1.88 2.12
C GLU A 273 -5.86 -1.58 3.58
N HIS A 274 -5.01 -0.57 3.82
CA HIS A 274 -4.30 -0.38 5.09
C HIS A 274 -5.18 -0.13 6.32
N THR A 275 -6.44 0.23 6.14
CA THR A 275 -7.39 0.49 7.23
C THR A 275 -8.03 -0.81 7.71
N TRP A 276 -7.46 -1.46 8.71
CA TRP A 276 -7.90 -2.74 9.26
C TRP A 276 -9.20 -2.72 10.03
N GLY A 277 -9.62 -1.59 10.46
CA GLY A 277 -10.76 -1.32 11.28
C GLY A 277 -10.78 0.17 11.57
N HIS A 278 -11.23 0.55 12.72
CA HIS A 278 -11.18 1.93 13.20
C HIS A 278 -10.18 2.04 14.35
N SER A 279 -9.58 3.22 14.54
CA SER A 279 -8.67 3.49 15.65
C SER A 279 -9.26 3.16 17.03
N SER A 280 -10.58 3.20 17.15
CA SER A 280 -11.34 2.86 18.36
C SER A 280 -11.74 1.39 18.47
N THR A 281 -11.35 0.51 17.53
CA THR A 281 -11.77 -0.91 17.55
C THR A 281 -11.38 -1.63 18.85
N ILE A 282 -10.25 -1.28 19.44
CA ILE A 282 -9.81 -1.86 20.72
C ILE A 282 -10.42 -1.14 21.92
N THR A 283 -10.48 0.19 21.89
CA THR A 283 -10.88 1.02 23.04
C THR A 283 -12.39 1.13 23.18
N ASN A 284 -13.14 1.05 22.09
CA ASN A 284 -14.60 1.14 22.08
C ASN A 284 -15.22 0.17 21.05
N PRO A 285 -15.04 -1.14 21.19
CA PRO A 285 -15.39 -2.14 20.18
C PRO A 285 -16.90 -2.25 19.90
N TYR A 286 -17.73 -1.72 20.77
CA TYR A 286 -19.20 -1.77 20.63
C TYR A 286 -19.82 -0.48 20.08
N ASP A 287 -19.00 0.48 19.71
CA ASP A 287 -19.49 1.67 19.02
C ASP A 287 -20.12 1.31 17.68
N THR A 288 -21.26 1.89 17.36
CA THR A 288 -22.03 1.57 16.15
C THR A 288 -21.24 1.84 14.88
N MET A 289 -20.43 2.90 14.85
CA MET A 289 -19.59 3.21 13.70
C MET A 289 -18.48 2.17 13.55
N VAL A 290 -17.84 1.77 14.65
CA VAL A 290 -16.79 0.75 14.66
C VAL A 290 -17.34 -0.58 14.13
N LEU A 291 -18.47 -1.04 14.67
CA LEU A 291 -19.12 -2.27 14.21
C LEU A 291 -19.49 -2.22 12.72
N ASN A 292 -19.99 -1.08 12.24
CA ASN A 292 -20.33 -0.90 10.83
C ASN A 292 -19.10 -0.98 9.92
N LEU A 293 -18.01 -0.34 10.30
CA LEU A 293 -16.75 -0.38 9.55
C LEU A 293 -16.16 -1.79 9.52
N ASP A 294 -16.13 -2.47 10.66
CA ASP A 294 -15.64 -3.84 10.77
C ASP A 294 -16.45 -4.81 9.90
N MET A 295 -17.79 -4.71 9.93
CA MET A 295 -18.65 -5.54 9.08
C MET A 295 -18.37 -5.32 7.59
N ARG A 296 -18.21 -4.08 7.17
CA ARG A 296 -17.89 -3.75 5.76
C ARG A 296 -16.52 -4.27 5.36
N LYS A 297 -15.50 -4.05 6.19
CA LYS A 297 -14.14 -4.53 5.94
C LYS A 297 -14.10 -6.06 5.87
N ASN A 298 -14.73 -6.74 6.84
CA ASN A 298 -14.78 -8.19 6.90
C ASN A 298 -15.54 -8.80 5.71
N SER A 299 -16.48 -8.08 5.11
CA SER A 299 -17.22 -8.54 3.93
C SER A 299 -16.30 -8.79 2.73
N TYR A 300 -15.20 -8.07 2.59
CA TYR A 300 -14.24 -8.31 1.50
C TYR A 300 -13.54 -9.65 1.67
N ALA A 301 -13.07 -9.99 2.86
CA ALA A 301 -12.48 -11.30 3.12
C ALA A 301 -13.47 -12.44 2.84
N SER A 302 -14.73 -12.27 3.25
CA SER A 302 -15.80 -13.24 3.01
C SER A 302 -16.10 -13.43 1.52
N LYS A 303 -16.21 -12.33 0.76
CA LYS A 303 -16.45 -12.39 -0.70
C LYS A 303 -15.27 -13.02 -1.45
N ALA A 304 -14.03 -12.71 -1.06
CA ALA A 304 -12.86 -13.37 -1.63
C ALA A 304 -12.90 -14.87 -1.36
N HIS A 305 -13.24 -15.27 -0.14
CA HIS A 305 -13.34 -16.69 0.24
C HIS A 305 -14.45 -17.41 -0.53
N GLU A 306 -15.62 -16.82 -0.67
CA GLU A 306 -16.73 -17.38 -1.46
C GLU A 306 -16.30 -17.59 -2.93
N ALA A 307 -15.79 -16.54 -3.57
CA ALA A 307 -15.39 -16.60 -4.97
C ALA A 307 -14.27 -17.64 -5.22
N ALA A 308 -13.26 -17.68 -4.36
CA ALA A 308 -12.18 -18.66 -4.45
C ALA A 308 -12.68 -20.09 -4.23
N SER A 309 -13.65 -20.27 -3.32
CA SER A 309 -14.25 -21.58 -3.06
C SER A 309 -15.08 -22.06 -4.25
N LEU A 310 -15.92 -21.20 -4.83
CA LEU A 310 -16.72 -21.52 -6.03
C LEU A 310 -15.79 -21.88 -7.20
N MET A 311 -14.72 -21.13 -7.40
CA MET A 311 -13.75 -21.40 -8.45
C MET A 311 -13.09 -22.77 -8.26
N LEU A 312 -12.62 -23.07 -7.04
CA LEU A 312 -12.00 -24.35 -6.70
C LEU A 312 -12.96 -25.52 -6.88
N CYS A 313 -14.22 -25.39 -6.43
CA CYS A 313 -15.27 -26.39 -6.65
C CYS A 313 -15.51 -26.63 -8.15
N SER A 314 -15.64 -25.57 -8.96
CA SER A 314 -15.85 -25.69 -10.40
C SER A 314 -14.70 -26.39 -11.13
N ILE A 315 -13.46 -26.17 -10.68
CA ILE A 315 -12.28 -26.89 -11.20
C ILE A 315 -12.32 -28.37 -10.81
N ALA A 316 -12.67 -28.67 -9.55
CA ALA A 316 -12.77 -30.04 -9.05
C ALA A 316 -13.87 -30.83 -9.76
N GLU A 317 -15.04 -30.24 -9.99
CA GLU A 317 -16.14 -30.86 -10.72
C GLU A 317 -15.74 -31.24 -12.16
N LYS A 318 -15.01 -30.39 -12.86
CA LYS A 318 -14.53 -30.68 -14.22
C LYS A 318 -13.50 -31.81 -14.28
N LYS A 319 -12.77 -32.07 -13.19
CA LYS A 319 -11.76 -33.12 -13.12
C LYS A 319 -12.31 -34.50 -12.75
N GLY A 320 -13.62 -34.63 -12.55
CA GLY A 320 -14.36 -35.87 -12.32
C GLY A 320 -14.63 -36.18 -10.85
N ASP A 321 -15.44 -37.21 -10.61
CA ASP A 321 -15.97 -37.60 -9.29
C ASP A 321 -14.90 -38.11 -8.30
N MET A 322 -13.64 -38.26 -8.72
CA MET A 322 -12.54 -38.69 -7.86
C MET A 322 -11.79 -37.49 -7.31
N LEU A 323 -11.69 -37.41 -6.00
CA LEU A 323 -10.79 -36.47 -5.29
C LEU A 323 -9.34 -36.86 -5.64
N ARG A 324 -8.72 -36.06 -6.51
CA ARG A 324 -7.29 -36.19 -6.81
C ARG A 324 -6.50 -35.31 -5.86
N TYR A 325 -5.52 -35.88 -5.23
CA TYR A 325 -4.60 -35.12 -4.38
C TYR A 325 -3.42 -34.68 -5.22
N TYR A 326 -3.21 -33.35 -5.27
CA TYR A 326 -2.09 -32.77 -5.97
C TYR A 326 -1.03 -32.31 -4.97
N ASN A 327 0.15 -32.91 -5.08
CA ASN A 327 1.30 -32.47 -4.32
C ASN A 327 2.15 -31.53 -5.16
N THR A 328 2.12 -30.23 -4.85
CA THR A 328 2.83 -29.20 -5.60
C THR A 328 4.24 -28.93 -5.07
N THR A 329 4.65 -29.60 -4.00
CA THR A 329 5.94 -29.33 -3.33
C THR A 329 7.01 -30.37 -3.62
N GLY A 330 6.71 -31.41 -4.41
CA GLY A 330 7.62 -32.54 -4.65
C GLY A 330 7.85 -33.46 -3.43
N THR A 331 7.22 -33.13 -2.29
CA THR A 331 7.22 -33.98 -1.09
C THR A 331 5.83 -34.57 -0.91
N VAL A 332 5.75 -35.88 -0.68
CA VAL A 332 4.46 -36.54 -0.51
C VAL A 332 3.81 -36.08 0.79
N ARG A 333 2.72 -35.30 0.67
CA ARG A 333 1.82 -35.01 1.77
C ARG A 333 0.41 -35.36 1.33
N ALA A 334 -0.19 -36.31 1.96
CA ALA A 334 -1.60 -36.62 1.72
C ALA A 334 -2.47 -35.80 2.65
N VAL A 335 -3.46 -35.11 2.05
CA VAL A 335 -4.53 -34.43 2.79
C VAL A 335 -5.83 -35.12 2.37
N GLY A 336 -6.45 -35.85 3.28
CA GLY A 336 -7.75 -36.47 3.04
C GLY A 336 -8.89 -35.48 3.25
N VAL A 337 -9.77 -35.36 2.27
CA VAL A 337 -11.05 -34.67 2.42
C VAL A 337 -12.17 -35.68 2.26
N SER A 338 -12.96 -35.87 3.32
CA SER A 338 -14.11 -36.75 3.25
C SER A 338 -15.35 -36.03 2.75
N HIS A 339 -16.01 -36.59 1.74
CA HIS A 339 -17.29 -36.10 1.17
C HIS A 339 -18.50 -36.71 1.87
N THR A 340 -18.42 -37.05 3.14
CA THR A 340 -19.58 -37.53 3.88
C THR A 340 -20.25 -36.39 4.62
N SER A 341 -21.56 -36.48 4.81
CA SER A 341 -22.35 -35.54 5.61
C SER A 341 -21.91 -35.41 7.08
N GLN A 342 -20.94 -36.20 7.49
CA GLN A 342 -20.23 -36.06 8.74
C GLN A 342 -18.73 -36.06 8.43
N PRO A 343 -18.01 -34.95 8.59
CA PRO A 343 -16.60 -34.89 8.37
C PRO A 343 -15.89 -35.80 9.37
N GLN A 344 -15.31 -36.86 8.88
CA GLN A 344 -14.38 -37.71 9.64
C GLN A 344 -12.97 -37.25 9.34
N LEU A 345 -12.17 -37.02 10.37
CA LEU A 345 -10.74 -36.83 10.23
C LEU A 345 -10.15 -38.20 9.83
N ILE A 346 -9.76 -38.32 8.58
CA ILE A 346 -9.04 -39.50 8.10
C ILE A 346 -7.56 -39.14 8.13
N GLU A 347 -6.84 -39.64 9.09
CA GLU A 347 -5.37 -39.59 9.11
C GLU A 347 -4.83 -40.68 8.22
N PHE A 348 -4.18 -40.31 7.13
CA PHE A 348 -3.40 -41.22 6.31
C PHE A 348 -1.92 -41.09 6.68
N TYR A 349 -1.34 -42.16 7.15
CA TYR A 349 0.12 -42.30 7.23
C TYR A 349 0.62 -42.91 5.91
N ILE A 350 1.19 -42.05 5.06
CA ILE A 350 1.82 -42.53 3.82
C ILE A 350 3.32 -42.29 3.96
N GLU A 351 4.08 -43.37 4.06
CA GLU A 351 5.54 -43.26 4.20
C GLU A 351 6.23 -42.80 2.92
N THR A 352 5.80 -43.17 1.75
CA THR A 352 6.22 -42.66 0.43
C THR A 352 5.34 -43.27 -0.66
N LEU A 353 4.54 -42.47 -1.35
CA LEU A 353 3.90 -42.85 -2.60
C LEU A 353 4.38 -41.96 -3.73
N ALA A 354 4.74 -42.51 -4.86
CA ALA A 354 4.91 -41.72 -6.08
C ALA A 354 3.53 -41.12 -6.48
N LEU A 355 3.51 -39.97 -7.08
CA LEU A 355 2.27 -39.31 -7.54
C LEU A 355 1.42 -40.19 -8.47
N GLU A 356 2.04 -41.17 -9.09
CA GLU A 356 1.47 -42.15 -10.02
C GLU A 356 0.68 -43.26 -9.30
N ASP A 357 0.89 -43.42 -7.99
CA ASP A 357 0.28 -44.47 -7.18
C ASP A 357 -0.95 -43.99 -6.39
N VAL A 358 -1.38 -42.77 -6.58
CA VAL A 358 -2.54 -42.17 -5.90
C VAL A 358 -3.67 -41.96 -6.91
N GLU A 359 -4.45 -42.99 -7.14
CA GLU A 359 -5.76 -42.88 -7.83
C GLU A 359 -6.91 -42.73 -6.84
#